data_c187f3ce43b65903f07de66077b810f3
#
_entry.id   c187f3ce43b65903f07de66077b810f3
#
_cell.length_a   1.000
_cell.length_b   1.000
_cell.length_c   1.000
_cell.angle_alpha   90.00
_cell.angle_beta   90.00
_cell.angle_gamma   90.00
#
_symmetry.space_group_name_H-M   'P 1'
#
loop_
_entity.id
_entity.type
_entity.pdbx_description
1 polymer ?
#
loop_
_entity_poly.entity_id
_entity_poly.type
_entity_poly.pdbx_seq_one_letter_code
_entity_poly.pdbx_strand_id
1 'polypeptide(L)'
;MKKVYTRTGDKGTTGIHGGARVPKDDIRIEANGCLDELNAVIGIVRSMLPAEDNWQELLHTIQRELMVVMSHVATPDGVLNPNLLSAAELTVRCEQEMDAMTAGLKENGYFLLPGGTPVSAQLHFARTVARRAERRLWTLHRQAPLNEEFCVL
;
A
#
# COMPACT_ATOMS: atom_id res chain seq x y z
N MET A 1 32.51 4.36 -3.27
CA MET A 1 31.14 4.16 -2.78
C MET A 1 30.17 4.93 -3.66
N LYS A 2 29.11 4.28 -4.20
CA LYS A 2 28.09 4.97 -5.01
C LYS A 2 27.26 5.86 -4.07
N LYS A 3 27.11 7.16 -4.40
CA LYS A 3 26.32 8.09 -3.57
C LYS A 3 24.86 7.65 -3.56
N VAL A 4 24.21 7.72 -2.41
CA VAL A 4 22.78 7.37 -2.23
C VAL A 4 21.86 8.45 -2.79
N TYR A 5 22.33 9.68 -2.93
CA TYR A 5 21.60 10.84 -3.47
C TYR A 5 22.11 11.24 -4.84
N THR A 6 21.22 11.71 -5.71
CA THR A 6 21.54 12.11 -7.09
C THR A 6 21.43 13.62 -7.32
N ARG A 7 20.72 14.36 -6.48
CA ARG A 7 20.36 15.79 -6.59
C ARG A 7 19.59 16.16 -7.88
N THR A 8 19.18 15.18 -8.68
CA THR A 8 18.46 15.43 -9.93
C THR A 8 17.04 15.95 -9.70
N GLY A 9 16.51 15.83 -8.47
CA GLY A 9 15.18 16.26 -8.07
C GLY A 9 15.10 17.63 -7.38
N ASP A 10 16.23 18.34 -7.20
CA ASP A 10 16.28 19.58 -6.40
C ASP A 10 15.50 20.75 -7.02
N LYS A 11 15.14 20.65 -8.30
CA LYS A 11 14.30 21.62 -9.02
C LYS A 11 12.79 21.27 -9.03
N GLY A 12 12.33 20.42 -8.11
CA GLY A 12 10.91 20.09 -7.96
C GLY A 12 10.37 19.06 -8.95
N THR A 13 11.24 18.35 -9.69
CA THR A 13 10.81 17.26 -10.58
C THR A 13 11.40 15.93 -10.14
N THR A 14 10.75 14.81 -10.52
CA THR A 14 11.24 13.45 -10.29
C THR A 14 11.09 12.61 -11.55
N GLY A 15 11.89 11.54 -11.65
CA GLY A 15 11.77 10.56 -12.72
C GLY A 15 10.71 9.53 -12.40
N ILE A 16 10.01 9.07 -13.44
CA ILE A 16 9.13 7.91 -13.41
C ILE A 16 9.70 6.81 -14.32
N HIS A 17 9.11 5.63 -14.28
CA HIS A 17 9.56 4.52 -15.13
C HIS A 17 9.43 4.91 -16.61
N GLY A 18 10.37 4.48 -17.46
CA GLY A 18 10.41 4.90 -18.87
C GLY A 18 11.18 6.20 -19.13
N GLY A 19 11.77 6.84 -18.11
CA GLY A 19 12.69 7.97 -18.24
C GLY A 19 12.03 9.35 -18.31
N ALA A 20 10.70 9.45 -18.34
CA ALA A 20 9.99 10.71 -18.26
C ALA A 20 10.17 11.36 -16.87
N ARG A 21 10.04 12.68 -16.82
CA ARG A 21 10.09 13.45 -15.57
C ARG A 21 8.80 14.21 -15.37
N VAL A 22 8.29 14.16 -14.14
CA VAL A 22 7.06 14.83 -13.73
C VAL A 22 7.33 15.74 -12.52
N PRO A 23 6.47 16.73 -12.22
CA PRO A 23 6.51 17.44 -10.96
C PRO A 23 6.45 16.49 -9.77
N LYS A 24 7.07 16.84 -8.64
CA LYS A 24 7.03 16.02 -7.42
C LYS A 24 5.64 15.97 -6.76
N ASP A 25 4.79 16.93 -7.09
CA ASP A 25 3.38 17.02 -6.66
C ASP A 25 2.39 16.44 -7.69
N ASP A 26 2.88 15.75 -8.72
CA ASP A 26 2.03 14.99 -9.65
C ASP A 26 1.21 13.95 -8.89
N ILE A 27 -0.06 13.75 -9.30
CA ILE A 27 -0.96 12.79 -8.64
C ILE A 27 -0.42 11.36 -8.64
N ARG A 28 0.38 10.99 -9.62
CA ARG A 28 1.04 9.68 -9.71
C ARG A 28 2.09 9.52 -8.61
N ILE A 29 2.87 10.58 -8.36
CA ILE A 29 3.88 10.60 -7.29
C ILE A 29 3.21 10.62 -5.91
N GLU A 30 2.12 11.38 -5.75
CA GLU A 30 1.30 11.42 -4.54
C GLU A 30 0.69 10.05 -4.22
N ALA A 31 0.08 9.39 -5.20
CA ALA A 31 -0.49 8.05 -5.02
C ALA A 31 0.59 7.04 -4.62
N ASN A 32 1.73 7.07 -5.31
CA ASN A 32 2.86 6.20 -5.02
C ASN A 32 3.44 6.45 -3.62
N GLY A 33 3.53 7.71 -3.21
CA GLY A 33 3.97 8.10 -1.87
C GLY A 33 3.03 7.59 -0.77
N CYS A 34 1.71 7.60 -1.00
CA CYS A 34 0.75 7.05 -0.04
C CYS A 34 0.87 5.51 0.08
N LEU A 35 1.17 4.81 -1.01
CA LEU A 35 1.44 3.37 -0.99
C LEU A 35 2.73 3.04 -0.24
N ASP A 36 3.78 3.83 -0.46
CA ASP A 36 5.06 3.67 0.25
C ASP A 36 4.91 3.94 1.75
N GLU A 37 4.15 4.96 2.13
CA GLU A 37 3.80 5.22 3.54
C GLU A 37 3.05 4.03 4.16
N LEU A 38 2.06 3.47 3.47
CA LEU A 38 1.35 2.27 3.93
C LEU A 38 2.31 1.10 4.12
N ASN A 39 3.19 0.87 3.16
CA ASN A 39 4.19 -0.19 3.22
C ASN A 39 5.13 -0.02 4.43
N ALA A 40 5.57 1.21 4.71
CA ALA A 40 6.39 1.51 5.87
C ALA A 40 5.64 1.28 7.20
N VAL A 41 4.36 1.69 7.29
CA VAL A 41 3.53 1.46 8.49
C VAL A 41 3.32 -0.04 8.73
N ILE A 42 3.07 -0.85 7.69
CA ILE A 42 3.00 -2.32 7.82
C ILE A 42 4.34 -2.88 8.31
N GLY A 43 5.47 -2.33 7.84
CA GLY A 43 6.80 -2.68 8.35
C GLY A 43 6.95 -2.42 9.85
N ILE A 44 6.41 -1.31 10.36
CA ILE A 44 6.38 -1.01 11.81
C ILE A 44 5.56 -2.08 12.54
N VAL A 45 4.35 -2.40 12.07
CA VAL A 45 3.52 -3.47 12.67
C VAL A 45 4.28 -4.78 12.74
N ARG A 46 4.90 -5.21 11.63
CA ARG A 46 5.68 -6.45 11.57
C ARG A 46 6.84 -6.47 12.55
N SER A 47 7.52 -5.33 12.74
CA SER A 47 8.64 -5.24 13.71
C SER A 47 8.20 -5.34 15.16
N MET A 48 6.92 -5.14 15.45
CA MET A 48 6.33 -5.24 16.80
C MET A 48 5.76 -6.63 17.10
N LEU A 49 5.58 -7.46 16.08
CA LEU A 49 5.11 -8.83 16.21
C LEU A 49 6.30 -9.79 16.42
N PRO A 50 6.15 -10.89 17.19
CA PRO A 50 7.12 -11.97 17.22
C PRO A 50 7.44 -12.50 15.82
N ALA A 51 8.65 -13.01 15.62
CA ALA A 51 9.07 -13.53 14.31
C ALA A 51 8.23 -14.73 13.85
N GLU A 52 7.77 -15.53 14.81
CA GLU A 52 6.93 -16.74 14.64
C GLU A 52 5.42 -16.43 14.59
N ASP A 53 5.03 -15.17 14.66
CA ASP A 53 3.63 -14.77 14.62
C ASP A 53 2.99 -15.12 13.27
N ASN A 54 1.80 -15.70 13.29
CA ASN A 54 1.08 -16.16 12.09
C ASN A 54 0.79 -15.03 11.08
N TRP A 55 0.75 -13.78 11.52
CA TRP A 55 0.50 -12.62 10.66
C TRP A 55 1.73 -12.16 9.88
N GLN A 56 2.94 -12.61 10.25
CA GLN A 56 4.17 -12.18 9.58
C GLN A 56 4.16 -12.48 8.08
N GLU A 57 3.69 -13.66 7.70
CA GLU A 57 3.66 -14.05 6.28
C GLU A 57 2.63 -13.24 5.48
N LEU A 58 1.40 -13.06 6.00
CA LEU A 58 0.37 -12.29 5.32
C LEU A 58 0.79 -10.84 5.15
N LEU A 59 1.26 -10.19 6.22
CA LEU A 59 1.71 -8.81 6.18
C LEU A 59 2.92 -8.63 5.24
N HIS A 60 3.84 -9.59 5.20
CA HIS A 60 4.94 -9.58 4.24
C HIS A 60 4.45 -9.70 2.79
N THR A 61 3.47 -10.56 2.54
CA THR A 61 2.86 -10.71 1.22
C THR A 61 2.20 -9.38 0.79
N ILE A 62 1.43 -8.75 1.67
CA ILE A 62 0.83 -7.43 1.40
C ILE A 62 1.90 -6.40 1.05
N GLN A 63 3.01 -6.33 1.79
CA GLN A 63 4.11 -5.41 1.49
C GLN A 63 4.72 -5.64 0.11
N ARG A 64 4.89 -6.91 -0.29
CA ARG A 64 5.40 -7.24 -1.63
C ARG A 64 4.44 -6.82 -2.73
N GLU A 65 3.14 -7.05 -2.55
CA GLU A 65 2.12 -6.63 -3.51
C GLU A 65 2.05 -5.10 -3.63
N LEU A 66 2.15 -4.37 -2.51
CA LEU A 66 2.25 -2.92 -2.54
C LEU A 66 3.45 -2.43 -3.36
N MET A 67 4.62 -3.10 -3.28
CA MET A 67 5.79 -2.77 -4.12
C MET A 67 5.48 -2.95 -5.61
N VAL A 68 4.71 -3.97 -5.93
CA VAL A 68 4.31 -4.23 -7.32
C VAL A 68 3.31 -3.17 -7.81
N VAL A 69 2.28 -2.86 -7.02
CA VAL A 69 1.33 -1.77 -7.33
C VAL A 69 2.08 -0.46 -7.52
N MET A 70 3.04 -0.13 -6.64
CA MET A 70 3.89 1.06 -6.79
C MET A 70 4.66 1.08 -8.10
N SER A 71 5.19 -0.07 -8.53
CA SER A 71 5.89 -0.19 -9.82
C SER A 71 4.95 0.12 -11.00
N HIS A 72 3.69 -0.36 -10.96
CA HIS A 72 2.68 -0.04 -11.98
C HIS A 72 2.27 1.42 -11.96
N VAL A 73 2.01 1.98 -10.78
CA VAL A 73 1.70 3.40 -10.59
C VAL A 73 2.82 4.28 -11.16
N ALA A 74 4.08 3.87 -10.99
CA ALA A 74 5.24 4.60 -11.52
C ALA A 74 5.44 4.44 -13.04
N THR A 75 4.72 3.53 -13.70
CA THR A 75 4.86 3.23 -15.14
C THR A 75 3.67 3.86 -15.89
N PRO A 76 3.87 4.95 -16.68
CA PRO A 76 2.85 5.44 -17.60
C PRO A 76 2.56 4.36 -18.63
N ASP A 77 1.52 4.23 -19.26
CA ASP A 77 1.22 3.31 -20.38
C ASP A 77 1.02 1.83 -20.03
N GLY A 78 0.92 1.49 -18.73
CA GLY A 78 0.28 0.25 -18.27
C GLY A 78 0.91 -1.06 -18.72
N VAL A 79 2.23 -1.11 -18.94
CA VAL A 79 2.92 -2.39 -19.15
C VAL A 79 2.86 -3.18 -17.85
N LEU A 80 1.89 -4.10 -17.77
CA LEU A 80 1.71 -4.99 -16.64
C LEU A 80 2.94 -5.89 -16.47
N ASN A 81 3.46 -5.98 -15.26
CA ASN A 81 4.44 -7.00 -14.95
C ASN A 81 3.72 -8.36 -14.88
N PRO A 82 4.07 -9.34 -15.75
CA PRO A 82 3.38 -10.64 -15.79
C PRO A 82 3.60 -11.51 -14.54
N ASN A 83 4.49 -11.11 -13.64
CA ASN A 83 4.77 -11.84 -12.38
C ASN A 83 3.96 -11.34 -11.18
N LEU A 84 2.91 -10.56 -11.43
CA LEU A 84 1.97 -10.14 -10.40
C LEU A 84 1.15 -11.31 -9.91
N LEU A 85 1.16 -11.55 -8.61
CA LEU A 85 0.02 -12.19 -7.96
C LEU A 85 -1.23 -11.36 -8.28
N SER A 86 -2.32 -12.00 -8.62
CA SER A 86 -3.57 -11.28 -8.86
C SER A 86 -3.95 -10.52 -7.58
N ALA A 87 -4.10 -9.20 -7.67
CA ALA A 87 -4.57 -8.40 -6.53
C ALA A 87 -5.90 -8.95 -5.99
N ALA A 88 -6.72 -9.51 -6.87
CA ALA A 88 -7.96 -10.21 -6.51
C ALA A 88 -7.73 -11.42 -5.60
N GLU A 89 -6.70 -12.23 -5.81
CA GLU A 89 -6.39 -13.38 -4.95
C GLU A 89 -5.98 -12.92 -3.53
N LEU A 90 -5.19 -11.86 -3.44
CA LEU A 90 -4.80 -11.30 -2.14
C LEU A 90 -6.00 -10.69 -1.41
N THR A 91 -6.89 -9.99 -2.11
CA THR A 91 -8.13 -9.45 -1.54
C THR A 91 -8.99 -10.57 -0.95
N VAL A 92 -9.24 -11.64 -1.71
CA VAL A 92 -10.00 -12.81 -1.21
C VAL A 92 -9.33 -13.44 0.01
N ARG A 93 -8.01 -13.57 0.01
CA ARG A 93 -7.27 -14.08 1.18
C ARG A 93 -7.45 -13.17 2.40
N CYS A 94 -7.33 -11.86 2.23
CA CYS A 94 -7.56 -10.91 3.33
C CYS A 94 -8.99 -10.98 3.88
N GLU A 95 -10.00 -11.11 3.01
CA GLU A 95 -11.39 -11.27 3.41
C GLU A 95 -11.60 -12.57 4.21
N GLN A 96 -11.05 -13.70 3.77
CA GLN A 96 -11.11 -14.98 4.49
C GLN A 96 -10.47 -14.88 5.87
N GLU A 97 -9.32 -14.22 6.00
CA GLU A 97 -8.68 -14.01 7.30
C GLU A 97 -9.50 -13.09 8.21
N MET A 98 -10.12 -12.05 7.67
CA MET A 98 -11.04 -11.17 8.43
C MET A 98 -12.27 -11.94 8.92
N ASP A 99 -12.87 -12.79 8.08
CA ASP A 99 -14.00 -13.62 8.44
C ASP A 99 -13.63 -14.62 9.55
N ALA A 100 -12.47 -15.26 9.44
CA ALA A 100 -11.96 -16.16 10.46
C ALA A 100 -11.73 -15.46 11.81
N MET A 101 -11.17 -14.24 11.79
CA MET A 101 -10.98 -13.44 13.01
C MET A 101 -12.29 -13.01 13.66
N THR A 102 -13.31 -12.75 12.87
CA THR A 102 -14.58 -12.20 13.38
C THR A 102 -15.59 -13.27 13.76
N ALA A 103 -15.43 -14.51 13.30
CA ALA A 103 -16.38 -15.63 13.50
C ALA A 103 -16.75 -15.90 14.98
N GLY A 104 -15.90 -15.54 15.94
CA GLY A 104 -16.15 -15.70 17.38
C GLY A 104 -16.46 -14.41 18.13
N LEU A 105 -16.50 -13.28 17.44
CA LEU A 105 -16.72 -11.98 18.07
C LEU A 105 -18.22 -11.68 18.21
N LYS A 106 -18.60 -11.08 19.35
CA LYS A 106 -19.94 -10.52 19.49
C LYS A 106 -20.02 -9.22 18.68
N GLU A 107 -21.11 -9.04 17.95
CA GLU A 107 -21.40 -7.78 17.28
C GLU A 107 -21.40 -6.61 18.29
N ASN A 108 -20.60 -5.60 18.00
CA ASN A 108 -20.58 -4.36 18.75
C ASN A 108 -21.41 -3.31 17.99
N GLY A 109 -22.45 -2.81 18.61
CA GLY A 109 -23.32 -1.76 18.05
C GLY A 109 -22.68 -0.36 17.99
N TYR A 110 -21.37 -0.22 18.27
CA TYR A 110 -20.69 1.08 18.33
C TYR A 110 -19.31 1.05 17.67
N PHE A 111 -18.86 2.25 17.27
CA PHE A 111 -17.51 2.43 16.77
C PHE A 111 -16.49 2.28 17.90
N LEU A 112 -15.43 1.50 17.63
CA LEU A 112 -14.31 1.39 18.56
C LEU A 112 -13.34 2.57 18.37
N LEU A 113 -12.86 3.11 19.49
CA LEU A 113 -11.76 4.08 19.46
C LEU A 113 -10.44 3.35 19.07
N PRO A 114 -9.67 3.93 18.15
CA PRO A 114 -8.33 3.41 17.84
C PRO A 114 -7.44 3.39 19.08
N GLY A 115 -6.79 2.25 19.36
CA GLY A 115 -5.96 2.11 20.55
C GLY A 115 -5.90 0.66 21.03
N GLY A 116 -5.84 0.48 22.34
CA GLY A 116 -5.73 -0.82 23.00
C GLY A 116 -4.26 -1.19 23.25
N THR A 117 -3.65 -1.96 22.36
CA THR A 117 -2.22 -2.27 22.40
C THR A 117 -1.44 -1.42 21.39
N PRO A 118 -0.10 -1.30 21.52
CA PRO A 118 0.71 -0.63 20.50
C PRO A 118 0.51 -1.21 19.09
N VAL A 119 0.44 -2.54 18.95
CA VAL A 119 0.19 -3.23 17.68
C VAL A 119 -1.19 -2.84 17.12
N SER A 120 -2.23 -2.90 17.96
CA SER A 120 -3.59 -2.51 17.56
C SER A 120 -3.66 -1.06 17.10
N ALA A 121 -3.01 -0.14 17.84
CA ALA A 121 -2.96 1.27 17.46
C ALA A 121 -2.29 1.49 16.09
N GLN A 122 -1.17 0.78 15.82
CA GLN A 122 -0.48 0.83 14.53
C GLN A 122 -1.31 0.20 13.39
N LEU A 123 -2.06 -0.87 13.65
CA LEU A 123 -2.98 -1.44 12.66
C LEU A 123 -4.12 -0.47 12.32
N HIS A 124 -4.67 0.23 13.32
CA HIS A 124 -5.64 1.30 13.06
C HIS A 124 -5.05 2.42 12.21
N PHE A 125 -3.79 2.80 12.46
CA PHE A 125 -3.09 3.78 11.62
C PHE A 125 -2.88 3.26 10.21
N ALA A 126 -2.38 2.03 10.04
CA ALA A 126 -2.23 1.39 8.73
C ALA A 126 -3.54 1.42 7.92
N ARG A 127 -4.67 1.06 8.55
CA ARG A 127 -6.00 1.12 7.93
C ARG A 127 -6.34 2.52 7.41
N THR A 128 -6.03 3.59 8.16
CA THR A 128 -6.33 4.96 7.72
C THR A 128 -5.44 5.39 6.57
N VAL A 129 -4.18 4.96 6.56
CA VAL A 129 -3.23 5.22 5.46
C VAL A 129 -3.65 4.44 4.21
N ALA A 130 -4.06 3.16 4.35
CA ALA A 130 -4.58 2.36 3.24
C ALA A 130 -5.76 3.05 2.55
N ARG A 131 -6.76 3.50 3.34
CA ARG A 131 -7.90 4.25 2.80
C ARG A 131 -7.52 5.57 2.13
N ARG A 132 -6.43 6.21 2.54
CA ARG A 132 -5.91 7.40 1.84
C ARG A 132 -5.25 7.00 0.54
N ALA A 133 -4.42 5.96 0.51
CA ALA A 133 -3.78 5.44 -0.69
C ALA A 133 -4.83 5.04 -1.74
N GLU A 134 -5.86 4.29 -1.34
CA GLU A 134 -6.99 3.93 -2.18
C GLU A 134 -7.63 5.15 -2.86
N ARG A 135 -7.97 6.18 -2.09
CA ARG A 135 -8.55 7.41 -2.66
C ARG A 135 -7.62 8.10 -3.66
N ARG A 136 -6.29 8.05 -3.45
CA ARG A 136 -5.31 8.62 -4.37
C ARG A 136 -5.18 7.80 -5.65
N LEU A 137 -5.25 6.47 -5.55
CA LEU A 137 -5.31 5.59 -6.72
C LEU A 137 -6.55 5.86 -7.57
N TRP A 138 -7.72 6.01 -6.97
CA TRP A 138 -8.94 6.39 -7.69
C TRP A 138 -8.84 7.80 -8.31
N THR A 139 -8.15 8.74 -7.67
CA THR A 139 -7.90 10.06 -8.26
C THR A 139 -7.00 9.95 -9.49
N LEU A 140 -5.93 9.16 -9.39
CA LEU A 140 -5.03 8.90 -10.51
C LEU A 140 -5.75 8.15 -11.64
N HIS A 141 -6.51 7.10 -11.33
CA HIS A 141 -7.26 6.30 -12.30
C HIS A 141 -8.21 7.15 -13.16
N ARG A 142 -8.85 8.16 -12.57
CA ARG A 142 -9.71 9.09 -13.32
C ARG A 142 -8.95 10.00 -14.30
N GLN A 143 -7.67 10.22 -14.10
CA GLN A 143 -6.81 11.07 -14.95
C GLN A 143 -5.98 10.23 -15.94
N ALA A 144 -5.51 9.08 -15.49
CA ALA A 144 -4.70 8.14 -16.25
C ALA A 144 -5.11 6.71 -15.83
N PRO A 145 -5.94 6.02 -16.63
CA PRO A 145 -6.51 4.75 -16.23
C PRO A 145 -5.46 3.71 -15.81
N LEU A 146 -5.70 3.12 -14.65
CA LEU A 146 -4.97 1.98 -14.09
C LEU A 146 -5.82 0.71 -14.25
N ASN A 147 -5.23 -0.47 -14.03
CA ASN A 147 -6.04 -1.66 -13.77
C ASN A 147 -6.85 -1.44 -12.47
N GLU A 148 -8.18 -1.60 -12.54
CA GLU A 148 -9.09 -1.33 -11.43
C GLU A 148 -8.78 -2.18 -10.19
N GLU A 149 -8.25 -3.39 -10.36
CA GLU A 149 -7.82 -4.25 -9.25
C GLU A 149 -6.80 -3.56 -8.32
N PHE A 150 -5.97 -2.64 -8.85
CA PHE A 150 -5.02 -1.87 -8.05
C PHE A 150 -5.67 -0.73 -7.25
N CYS A 151 -6.91 -0.40 -7.54
CA CYS A 151 -7.63 0.66 -6.85
C CYS A 151 -8.41 0.15 -5.62
N VAL A 152 -8.42 -1.16 -5.38
CA VAL A 152 -9.04 -1.81 -4.22
C VAL A 152 -7.94 -2.27 -3.27
N LEU A 153 -7.83 -1.63 -2.09
CA LEU A 153 -6.81 -1.89 -1.06
C LEU A 153 -7.43 -2.32 0.27
#